data_af3f05460021a2b5cb7c3861c765158f
#
_entry.id   af3f05460021a2b5cb7c3861c765158f
#
_cell.length_a   1.000
_cell.length_b   1.000
_cell.length_c   1.000
_cell.angle_alpha   90.00
_cell.angle_beta   90.00
_cell.angle_gamma   90.00
#
_symmetry.space_group_name_H-M   'P 1'
#
loop_
_entity.id
_entity.type
_entity.pdbx_description
1 polymer ?
#
loop_
_entity_poly.entity_id
_entity_poly.type
_entity_poly.pdbx_seq_one_letter_code
_entity_poly.pdbx_strand_id
1 'polypeptide(L)'
;MGERNWVYEFVRYLTVERGYSDQTQLAYERDIADFLQFLTDSGNANYLEVDYRDVRIYLGYLTNDKKYSRNTINRKTASLRSFYQYLLGQSVISENPFSYVHLKKQNQRLPHFFYENEMNRLFESIQGDTPLDQRNRVLLEVLYGSGLRVSECCDLELGMVDWEHAVFRVTGKGNKERYVPFNTSTY
;
A
#
# COMPACT_ATOMS: atom_id res chain seq x y z
N MET A 1 14.41 1.96 34.29
CA MET A 1 14.75 1.66 32.92
C MET A 1 13.42 1.64 32.16
N GLY A 2 13.17 2.62 31.27
CA GLY A 2 11.91 2.63 30.51
C GLY A 2 11.83 1.39 29.63
N GLU A 3 10.67 0.74 29.60
CA GLU A 3 10.41 -0.39 28.70
C GLU A 3 10.68 0.04 27.27
N ARG A 4 11.47 -0.73 26.56
CA ARG A 4 11.83 -0.46 25.17
C ARG A 4 10.60 -0.64 24.31
N ASN A 5 10.19 0.41 23.59
CA ASN A 5 9.05 0.35 22.67
C ASN A 5 9.47 -0.34 21.37
N TRP A 6 9.28 -1.65 21.30
CA TRP A 6 9.67 -2.46 20.14
C TRP A 6 8.89 -2.14 18.87
N VAL A 7 7.68 -1.59 18.97
CA VAL A 7 6.90 -1.15 17.81
C VAL A 7 7.58 0.06 17.17
N TYR A 8 7.98 1.03 17.99
CA TYR A 8 8.72 2.20 17.50
C TYR A 8 10.07 1.82 16.86
N GLU A 9 10.82 0.93 17.51
CA GLU A 9 12.10 0.45 17.00
C GLU A 9 11.93 -0.31 15.66
N PHE A 10 10.86 -1.08 15.52
CA PHE A 10 10.55 -1.76 14.29
C PHE A 10 10.20 -0.78 13.16
N VAL A 11 9.35 0.23 13.43
CA VAL A 11 9.02 1.25 12.43
C VAL A 11 10.28 1.99 11.98
N ARG A 12 11.17 2.34 12.92
CA ARG A 12 12.47 2.93 12.60
C ARG A 12 13.34 2.00 11.75
N TYR A 13 13.38 0.71 12.05
CA TYR A 13 14.07 -0.30 11.24
C TYR A 13 13.53 -0.33 9.79
N LEU A 14 12.21 -0.27 9.60
CA LEU A 14 11.60 -0.24 8.28
C LEU A 14 12.03 1.00 7.48
N THR A 15 12.18 2.14 8.16
CA THR A 15 12.64 3.40 7.54
C THR A 15 14.11 3.34 7.17
N VAL A 16 14.96 3.11 8.16
CA VAL A 16 16.41 3.33 8.04
C VAL A 16 17.11 2.17 7.31
N GLU A 17 16.75 0.94 7.65
CA GLU A 17 17.46 -0.24 7.12
C GLU A 17 16.77 -0.86 5.91
N ARG A 18 15.44 -0.78 5.83
CA ARG A 18 14.67 -1.40 4.74
C ARG A 18 14.26 -0.42 3.64
N GLY A 19 14.36 0.89 3.88
CA GLY A 19 14.01 1.92 2.91
C GLY A 19 12.54 1.86 2.45
N TYR A 20 11.63 1.48 3.36
CA TYR A 20 10.20 1.40 3.02
C TYR A 20 9.62 2.81 2.91
N SER A 21 8.69 2.99 1.97
CA SER A 21 7.96 4.25 1.82
C SER A 21 7.08 4.54 3.04
N ASP A 22 6.83 5.83 3.32
CA ASP A 22 6.00 6.30 4.45
C ASP A 22 4.63 5.62 4.46
N GLN A 23 4.01 5.44 3.30
CA GLN A 23 2.73 4.73 3.18
C GLN A 23 2.82 3.27 3.64
N THR A 24 3.92 2.61 3.34
CA THR A 24 4.16 1.23 3.79
C THR A 24 4.37 1.18 5.30
N GLN A 25 5.15 2.10 5.85
CA GLN A 25 5.40 2.22 7.28
C GLN A 25 4.08 2.45 8.04
N LEU A 26 3.28 3.43 7.62
CA LEU A 26 1.96 3.72 8.20
C LEU A 26 1.02 2.51 8.13
N ALA A 27 1.04 1.75 7.04
CA ALA A 27 0.23 0.54 6.93
C ALA A 27 0.67 -0.54 7.93
N TYR A 28 1.97 -0.74 8.11
CA TYR A 28 2.53 -1.68 9.08
C TYR A 28 2.21 -1.25 10.52
N GLU A 29 2.41 0.02 10.84
CA GLU A 29 2.11 0.57 12.16
C GLU A 29 0.63 0.37 12.53
N ARG A 30 -0.29 0.69 11.61
CA ARG A 30 -1.73 0.46 11.81
C ARG A 30 -2.06 -1.02 11.98
N ASP A 31 -1.45 -1.90 11.21
CA ASP A 31 -1.69 -3.34 11.32
C ASP A 31 -1.22 -3.91 12.65
N ILE A 32 -0.08 -3.42 13.16
CA ILE A 32 0.44 -3.80 14.47
C ILE A 32 -0.46 -3.24 15.58
N ALA A 33 -0.83 -1.96 15.50
CA ALA A 33 -1.72 -1.33 16.49
C ALA A 33 -3.07 -2.06 16.59
N ASP A 34 -3.68 -2.42 15.46
CA ASP A 34 -4.92 -3.20 15.42
C ASP A 34 -4.77 -4.57 16.11
N PHE A 35 -3.63 -5.22 15.94
CA PHE A 35 -3.36 -6.50 16.60
C PHE A 35 -3.15 -6.34 18.10
N LEU A 36 -2.39 -5.35 18.54
CA LEU A 36 -2.17 -5.06 19.95
C LEU A 36 -3.48 -4.70 20.67
N GLN A 37 -4.35 -3.95 20.00
CA GLN A 37 -5.68 -3.66 20.53
C GLN A 37 -6.51 -4.93 20.68
N PHE A 38 -6.51 -5.81 19.67
CA PHE A 38 -7.18 -7.11 19.75
C PHE A 38 -6.67 -7.95 20.93
N LEU A 39 -5.36 -8.01 21.15
CA LEU A 39 -4.79 -8.73 22.29
C LEU A 39 -5.28 -8.16 23.62
N THR A 40 -5.27 -6.83 23.76
CA THR A 40 -5.75 -6.15 24.97
C THR A 40 -7.23 -6.47 25.22
N ASP A 41 -8.07 -6.39 24.19
CA ASP A 41 -9.51 -6.68 24.26
C ASP A 41 -9.79 -8.16 24.61
N SER A 42 -8.86 -9.04 24.24
CA SER A 42 -8.93 -10.49 24.52
C SER A 42 -8.34 -10.87 25.89
N GLY A 43 -7.86 -9.89 26.68
CA GLY A 43 -7.28 -10.11 27.99
C GLY A 43 -5.82 -10.55 28.00
N ASN A 44 -5.16 -10.58 26.83
CA ASN A 44 -3.72 -10.85 26.70
C ASN A 44 -2.99 -9.55 26.31
N ALA A 45 -2.45 -8.83 27.30
CA ALA A 45 -1.78 -7.55 27.03
C ALA A 45 -0.30 -7.70 26.62
N ASN A 46 0.31 -8.90 26.76
CA ASN A 46 1.72 -9.11 26.48
C ASN A 46 1.96 -9.67 25.07
N TYR A 47 2.21 -8.79 24.11
CA TYR A 47 2.47 -9.19 22.73
C TYR A 47 3.80 -9.97 22.54
N LEU A 48 4.67 -10.03 23.54
CA LEU A 48 5.90 -10.81 23.49
C LEU A 48 5.66 -12.30 23.84
N GLU A 49 4.51 -12.63 24.43
CA GLU A 49 4.12 -13.99 24.82
C GLU A 49 3.09 -14.62 23.88
N VAL A 50 2.81 -13.97 22.75
CA VAL A 50 1.86 -14.46 21.76
C VAL A 50 2.33 -15.79 21.17
N ASP A 51 1.42 -16.77 21.17
CA ASP A 51 1.64 -18.09 20.57
C ASP A 51 0.83 -18.27 19.26
N TYR A 52 0.99 -19.45 18.63
CA TYR A 52 0.24 -19.79 17.40
C TYR A 52 -1.27 -19.89 17.64
N ARG A 53 -1.74 -20.18 18.85
CA ARG A 53 -3.17 -20.23 19.18
C ARG A 53 -3.77 -18.84 19.11
N ASP A 54 -3.10 -17.84 19.68
CA ASP A 54 -3.52 -16.44 19.63
C ASP A 54 -3.62 -15.94 18.18
N VAL A 55 -2.64 -16.30 17.37
CA VAL A 55 -2.66 -15.97 15.92
C VAL A 55 -3.88 -16.58 15.23
N ARG A 56 -4.23 -17.84 15.54
CA ARG A 56 -5.43 -18.46 14.95
C ARG A 56 -6.72 -17.77 15.38
N ILE A 57 -6.83 -17.38 16.65
CA ILE A 57 -7.98 -16.65 17.18
C ILE A 57 -8.08 -15.29 16.46
N TYR A 58 -6.97 -14.57 16.32
CA TYR A 58 -6.93 -13.30 15.59
C TYR A 58 -7.36 -13.44 14.13
N LEU A 59 -6.88 -14.45 13.41
CA LEU A 59 -7.29 -14.71 12.03
C LEU A 59 -8.79 -15.04 11.93
N GLY A 60 -9.33 -15.77 12.91
CA GLY A 60 -10.77 -16.01 13.06
C GLY A 60 -11.53 -14.70 13.24
N TYR A 61 -11.08 -13.83 14.13
CA TYR A 61 -11.65 -12.49 14.36
C TYR A 61 -11.64 -11.64 13.08
N LEU A 62 -10.51 -11.57 12.36
CA LEU A 62 -10.44 -10.83 11.10
C LEU A 62 -11.42 -11.35 10.05
N THR A 63 -11.65 -12.66 10.04
CA THR A 63 -12.51 -13.33 9.04
C THR A 63 -13.99 -13.22 9.40
N ASN A 64 -14.37 -13.55 10.63
CA ASN A 64 -15.74 -13.74 11.06
C ASN A 64 -16.36 -12.44 11.58
N ASP A 65 -15.65 -11.71 12.43
CA ASP A 65 -16.17 -10.52 13.10
C ASP A 65 -15.96 -9.27 12.24
N LYS A 66 -14.73 -9.05 11.78
CA LYS A 66 -14.38 -7.90 10.90
C LYS A 66 -14.76 -8.10 9.44
N LYS A 67 -14.99 -9.34 9.02
CA LYS A 67 -15.34 -9.71 7.62
C LYS A 67 -14.41 -9.12 6.58
N TYR A 68 -13.12 -9.02 6.92
CA TYR A 68 -12.12 -8.47 6.00
C TYR A 68 -11.90 -9.37 4.78
N SER A 69 -11.56 -8.73 3.66
CA SER A 69 -11.17 -9.45 2.46
C SER A 69 -9.91 -10.28 2.69
N ARG A 70 -9.76 -11.36 1.94
CA ARG A 70 -8.53 -12.21 1.99
C ARG A 70 -7.26 -11.39 1.75
N ASN A 71 -7.29 -10.41 0.84
CA ASN A 71 -6.15 -9.54 0.59
C ASN A 71 -5.77 -8.70 1.81
N THR A 72 -6.77 -8.16 2.51
CA THR A 72 -6.55 -7.43 3.76
C THR A 72 -5.96 -8.32 4.84
N ILE A 73 -6.50 -9.54 5.02
CA ILE A 73 -5.98 -10.51 5.99
C ILE A 73 -4.55 -10.91 5.65
N ASN A 74 -4.25 -11.18 4.36
CA ASN A 74 -2.91 -11.51 3.90
C ASN A 74 -1.91 -10.39 4.17
N ARG A 75 -2.30 -9.14 3.90
CA ARG A 75 -1.46 -7.96 4.16
C ARG A 75 -1.18 -7.82 5.66
N LYS A 76 -2.22 -7.84 6.51
CA LYS A 76 -2.08 -7.76 7.97
C LYS A 76 -1.19 -8.88 8.53
N THR A 77 -1.38 -10.10 8.04
CA THR A 77 -0.52 -11.24 8.44
C THR A 77 0.93 -11.05 8.01
N ALA A 78 1.17 -10.48 6.83
CA ALA A 78 2.53 -10.20 6.36
C ALA A 78 3.22 -9.11 7.20
N SER A 79 2.50 -8.05 7.57
CA SER A 79 2.99 -6.99 8.46
C SER A 79 3.39 -7.55 9.83
N LEU A 80 2.50 -8.34 10.45
CA LEU A 80 2.75 -8.97 11.76
C LEU A 80 3.88 -9.99 11.70
N ARG A 81 3.93 -10.82 10.65
CA ARG A 81 5.04 -11.75 10.45
C ARG A 81 6.38 -11.02 10.37
N SER A 82 6.43 -9.89 9.68
CA SER A 82 7.63 -9.06 9.59
C SER A 82 8.02 -8.46 10.94
N PHE A 83 7.05 -7.99 11.72
CA PHE A 83 7.29 -7.47 13.07
C PHE A 83 7.85 -8.54 14.00
N TYR A 84 7.22 -9.71 14.06
CA TYR A 84 7.70 -10.82 14.89
C TYR A 84 9.04 -11.40 14.40
N GLN A 85 9.30 -11.34 13.09
CA GLN A 85 10.62 -11.69 12.55
C GLN A 85 11.72 -10.72 13.02
N TYR A 86 11.39 -9.43 13.12
CA TYR A 86 12.29 -8.43 13.68
C TYR A 86 12.56 -8.71 15.17
N LEU A 87 11.52 -8.96 15.97
CA LEU A 87 11.67 -9.31 17.40
C LEU A 87 12.53 -10.56 17.60
N LEU A 88 12.35 -11.58 16.76
CA LEU A 88 13.20 -12.79 16.76
C LEU A 88 14.66 -12.45 16.44
N GLY A 89 14.91 -11.60 15.45
CA GLY A 89 16.25 -11.13 15.11
C GLY A 89 16.93 -10.31 16.21
N GLN A 90 16.13 -9.64 17.05
CA GLN A 90 16.61 -8.93 18.24
C GLN A 90 16.74 -9.83 19.48
N SER A 91 16.49 -11.14 19.35
CA SER A 91 16.51 -12.12 20.46
C SER A 91 15.55 -11.78 21.61
N VAL A 92 14.46 -11.06 21.30
CA VAL A 92 13.40 -10.67 22.27
C VAL A 92 12.42 -11.83 22.48
N ILE A 93 12.21 -12.61 21.43
CA ILE A 93 11.38 -13.81 21.42
C ILE A 93 12.19 -14.98 20.86
N SER A 94 11.79 -16.20 21.19
CA SER A 94 12.44 -17.43 20.71
C SER A 94 11.87 -17.97 19.41
N GLU A 95 10.64 -17.58 19.05
CA GLU A 95 9.93 -18.09 17.88
C GLU A 95 8.97 -17.03 17.33
N ASN A 96 8.78 -17.03 16.00
CA ASN A 96 7.81 -16.16 15.36
C ASN A 96 6.46 -16.88 15.23
N PRO A 97 5.41 -16.47 15.97
CA PRO A 97 4.12 -17.18 16.00
C PRO A 97 3.37 -17.16 14.65
N PHE A 98 3.73 -16.24 13.74
CA PHE A 98 3.16 -16.14 12.40
C PHE A 98 3.88 -17.02 11.36
N SER A 99 4.95 -17.74 11.70
CA SER A 99 5.73 -18.56 10.76
C SER A 99 4.88 -19.66 10.12
N TYR A 100 4.00 -20.28 10.89
CA TYR A 100 3.17 -21.41 10.46
C TYR A 100 1.87 -21.02 9.76
N VAL A 101 1.60 -19.72 9.60
CA VAL A 101 0.39 -19.27 8.92
C VAL A 101 0.55 -19.42 7.40
N HIS A 102 -0.14 -20.39 6.83
CA HIS A 102 -0.23 -20.57 5.40
C HIS A 102 -1.53 -19.96 4.88
N LEU A 103 -1.42 -18.80 4.25
CA LEU A 103 -2.56 -18.13 3.65
C LEU A 103 -2.76 -18.62 2.21
N LYS A 104 -3.96 -19.06 1.88
CA LYS A 104 -4.29 -19.46 0.51
C LYS A 104 -4.15 -18.26 -0.43
N LYS A 105 -3.42 -18.44 -1.53
CA LYS A 105 -3.40 -17.46 -2.60
C LYS A 105 -4.82 -17.27 -3.13
N GLN A 106 -5.21 -16.02 -3.30
CA GLN A 106 -6.45 -15.70 -3.98
C GLN A 106 -6.23 -15.84 -5.50
N ASN A 107 -7.21 -16.37 -6.21
CA ASN A 107 -7.20 -16.30 -7.67
C ASN A 107 -7.15 -14.82 -8.06
N GLN A 108 -6.15 -14.44 -8.84
CA GLN A 108 -6.06 -13.09 -9.38
C GLN A 108 -7.29 -12.85 -10.27
N ARG A 109 -8.14 -11.91 -9.88
CA ARG A 109 -9.14 -11.39 -10.81
C ARG A 109 -8.40 -10.65 -11.91
N LEU A 110 -8.70 -10.96 -13.14
CA LEU A 110 -8.20 -10.18 -14.26
C LEU A 110 -8.64 -8.73 -14.08
N PRO A 111 -7.75 -7.76 -14.32
CA PRO A 111 -8.13 -6.37 -14.27
C PRO A 111 -9.27 -6.10 -15.26
N HIS A 112 -10.27 -5.34 -14.83
CA HIS A 112 -11.27 -4.82 -15.76
C HIS A 112 -10.60 -3.68 -16.53
N PHE A 113 -10.65 -3.75 -17.84
CA PHE A 113 -10.13 -2.70 -18.72
C PHE A 113 -11.28 -2.06 -19.49
N PHE A 114 -11.12 -0.80 -19.84
CA PHE A 114 -12.06 -0.10 -20.68
C PHE A 114 -11.76 -0.42 -22.15
N TYR A 115 -12.80 -0.71 -22.91
CA TYR A 115 -12.71 -0.77 -24.35
C TYR A 115 -12.65 0.65 -24.96
N GLU A 116 -12.16 0.77 -26.18
CA GLU A 116 -11.98 2.07 -26.85
C GLU A 116 -13.28 2.89 -26.89
N ASN A 117 -14.41 2.23 -27.20
CA ASN A 117 -15.73 2.87 -27.21
C ASN A 117 -16.18 3.38 -25.82
N GLU A 118 -15.78 2.72 -24.75
CA GLU A 118 -16.07 3.14 -23.37
C GLU A 118 -15.20 4.34 -22.98
N MET A 119 -13.93 4.32 -23.40
CA MET A 119 -13.04 5.46 -23.21
C MET A 119 -13.50 6.69 -23.97
N ASN A 120 -13.92 6.54 -25.22
CA ASN A 120 -14.46 7.64 -26.01
C ASN A 120 -15.70 8.27 -25.34
N ARG A 121 -16.64 7.45 -24.84
CA ARG A 121 -17.79 7.94 -24.07
C ARG A 121 -17.37 8.67 -22.79
N LEU A 122 -16.32 8.19 -22.11
CA LEU A 122 -15.81 8.84 -20.91
C LEU A 122 -15.25 10.23 -21.24
N PHE A 123 -14.47 10.38 -22.32
CA PHE A 123 -13.99 11.68 -22.79
C PHE A 123 -15.13 12.60 -23.20
N GLU A 124 -16.11 12.08 -23.94
CA GLU A 124 -17.30 12.82 -24.35
C GLU A 124 -18.17 13.29 -23.17
N SER A 125 -18.13 12.60 -22.03
CA SER A 125 -18.88 12.99 -20.84
C SER A 125 -18.36 14.25 -20.15
N ILE A 126 -17.11 14.64 -20.44
CA ILE A 126 -16.46 15.84 -19.86
C ILE A 126 -16.43 16.94 -20.90
N GLN A 127 -17.58 17.61 -21.10
CA GLN A 127 -17.74 18.65 -22.10
C GLN A 127 -17.87 20.07 -21.54
N GLY A 128 -17.62 20.26 -20.25
CA GLY A 128 -17.74 21.58 -19.64
C GLY A 128 -16.51 22.46 -19.85
N ASP A 129 -16.72 23.78 -19.80
CA ASP A 129 -15.66 24.79 -19.91
C ASP A 129 -15.22 25.32 -18.51
N THR A 130 -15.72 24.73 -17.42
CA THR A 130 -15.27 25.14 -16.11
C THR A 130 -13.82 24.69 -15.83
N PRO A 131 -13.09 25.39 -14.95
CA PRO A 131 -11.72 24.95 -14.59
C PRO A 131 -11.66 23.50 -14.08
N LEU A 132 -12.73 23.01 -13.45
CA LEU A 132 -12.83 21.63 -12.98
C LEU A 132 -12.97 20.65 -14.16
N ASP A 133 -13.76 21.00 -15.16
CA ASP A 133 -13.93 20.15 -16.35
C ASP A 133 -12.63 20.07 -17.14
N GLN A 134 -11.98 21.21 -17.36
CA GLN A 134 -10.66 21.26 -18.00
C GLN A 134 -9.63 20.42 -17.27
N ARG A 135 -9.52 20.56 -15.93
CA ARG A 135 -8.64 19.74 -15.10
C ARG A 135 -8.95 18.25 -15.24
N ASN A 136 -10.22 17.87 -15.15
CA ASN A 136 -10.64 16.46 -15.24
C ASN A 136 -10.33 15.86 -16.60
N ARG A 137 -10.51 16.64 -17.67
CA ARG A 137 -10.16 16.24 -19.02
C ARG A 137 -8.64 16.01 -19.16
N VAL A 138 -7.82 16.97 -18.72
CA VAL A 138 -6.36 16.83 -18.74
C VAL A 138 -5.89 15.62 -17.92
N LEU A 139 -6.46 15.39 -16.74
CA LEU A 139 -6.14 14.21 -15.93
C LEU A 139 -6.41 12.90 -16.68
N LEU A 140 -7.56 12.78 -17.34
CA LEU A 140 -7.89 11.59 -18.13
C LEU A 140 -6.95 11.42 -19.33
N GLU A 141 -6.67 12.50 -20.06
CA GLU A 141 -5.78 12.48 -21.23
C GLU A 141 -4.36 12.08 -20.81
N VAL A 142 -3.84 12.64 -19.72
CA VAL A 142 -2.51 12.30 -19.19
C VAL A 142 -2.48 10.85 -18.76
N LEU A 143 -3.46 10.38 -17.97
CA LEU A 143 -3.48 9.00 -17.45
C LEU A 143 -3.63 7.98 -18.60
N TYR A 144 -4.52 8.24 -19.55
CA TYR A 144 -4.77 7.33 -20.66
C TYR A 144 -3.63 7.36 -21.69
N GLY A 145 -3.13 8.55 -22.03
CA GLY A 145 -2.12 8.74 -23.07
C GLY A 145 -0.70 8.35 -22.64
N SER A 146 -0.41 8.36 -21.33
CA SER A 146 0.93 8.07 -20.82
C SER A 146 1.02 6.80 -19.97
N GLY A 147 -0.11 6.33 -19.43
CA GLY A 147 -0.13 5.20 -18.48
C GLY A 147 0.56 5.51 -17.15
N LEU A 148 0.64 6.76 -16.76
CA LEU A 148 1.12 7.15 -15.42
C LEU A 148 0.24 6.57 -14.32
N ARG A 149 0.84 6.31 -13.14
CA ARG A 149 0.04 6.04 -11.94
C ARG A 149 -0.68 7.31 -11.50
N VAL A 150 -1.85 7.16 -10.89
CA VAL A 150 -2.64 8.31 -10.39
C VAL A 150 -1.79 9.22 -9.48
N SER A 151 -1.00 8.66 -8.57
CA SER A 151 -0.11 9.44 -7.71
C SER A 151 0.94 10.23 -8.50
N GLU A 152 1.57 9.59 -9.48
CA GLU A 152 2.57 10.24 -10.35
C GLU A 152 1.95 11.38 -11.17
N CYS A 153 0.72 11.18 -11.65
CA CYS A 153 -0.03 12.22 -12.37
C CYS A 153 -0.40 13.40 -11.45
N CYS A 154 -0.79 13.13 -10.19
CA CYS A 154 -1.13 14.18 -9.22
C CYS A 154 0.09 14.99 -8.76
N ASP A 155 1.26 14.35 -8.73
CA ASP A 155 2.53 14.97 -8.31
C ASP A 155 3.28 15.62 -9.50
N LEU A 156 2.70 15.60 -10.72
CA LEU A 156 3.33 16.13 -11.92
C LEU A 156 3.38 17.66 -11.87
N GLU A 157 4.58 18.21 -12.01
CA GLU A 157 4.82 19.65 -12.10
C GLU A 157 5.21 20.04 -13.54
N LEU A 158 4.97 21.28 -13.93
CA LEU A 158 5.33 21.81 -15.27
C LEU A 158 6.83 21.63 -15.60
N GLY A 159 7.70 21.73 -14.60
CA GLY A 159 9.14 21.49 -14.76
C GLY A 159 9.53 20.02 -15.01
N MET A 160 8.57 19.10 -14.90
CA MET A 160 8.75 17.68 -15.19
C MET A 160 8.29 17.31 -16.60
N VAL A 161 7.78 18.27 -17.37
CA VAL A 161 7.29 18.07 -18.73
C VAL A 161 8.35 18.54 -19.73
N ASP A 162 8.86 17.62 -20.51
CA ASP A 162 9.73 17.92 -21.65
C ASP A 162 8.85 17.98 -22.92
N TRP A 163 8.53 19.19 -23.33
CA TRP A 163 7.70 19.46 -24.49
C TRP A 163 8.38 19.15 -25.82
N GLU A 164 9.71 19.27 -25.87
CA GLU A 164 10.49 19.03 -27.08
C GLU A 164 10.52 17.54 -27.43
N HIS A 165 10.67 16.68 -26.41
CA HIS A 165 10.74 15.23 -26.57
C HIS A 165 9.42 14.53 -26.30
N ALA A 166 8.37 15.27 -25.92
CA ALA A 166 7.04 14.75 -25.54
C ALA A 166 7.10 13.66 -24.46
N VAL A 167 7.83 13.94 -23.36
CA VAL A 167 7.99 13.00 -22.23
C VAL A 167 7.77 13.68 -20.89
N PHE A 168 7.19 12.90 -19.96
CA PHE A 168 7.16 13.25 -18.53
C PHE A 168 8.37 12.64 -17.81
N ARG A 169 9.07 13.43 -17.02
CA ARG A 169 10.07 12.93 -16.07
C ARG A 169 9.38 12.63 -14.74
N VAL A 170 9.25 11.37 -14.37
CA VAL A 170 8.53 10.96 -13.16
C VAL A 170 9.41 10.13 -12.24
N THR A 171 9.20 10.29 -10.94
CA THR A 171 9.86 9.51 -9.91
C THR A 171 8.95 8.37 -9.47
N GLY A 172 9.38 7.14 -9.70
CA GLY A 172 8.62 5.95 -9.36
C GLY A 172 9.02 5.34 -8.01
N LYS A 173 8.53 4.13 -7.75
CA LYS A 173 8.81 3.37 -6.54
C LYS A 173 10.33 3.22 -6.31
N GLY A 174 10.79 3.54 -5.10
CA GLY A 174 12.20 3.49 -4.72
C GLY A 174 13.00 4.70 -5.20
N ASN A 175 12.34 5.84 -5.41
CA ASN A 175 12.96 7.10 -5.83
C ASN A 175 13.73 6.99 -7.18
N LYS A 176 13.25 6.12 -8.07
CA LYS A 176 13.85 5.94 -9.40
C LYS A 176 13.14 6.82 -10.40
N GLU A 177 13.92 7.68 -11.07
CA GLU A 177 13.41 8.49 -12.17
C GLU A 177 13.25 7.66 -13.45
N ARG A 178 12.21 7.96 -14.21
CA ARG A 178 11.99 7.44 -15.55
C ARG A 178 11.31 8.47 -16.44
N TYR A 179 11.53 8.35 -17.72
CA TYR A 179 10.84 9.14 -18.73
C TYR A 179 9.66 8.33 -19.30
N VAL A 180 8.51 8.97 -19.38
CA VAL A 180 7.27 8.38 -19.88
C VAL A 180 6.77 9.21 -21.05
N PRO A 181 6.70 8.65 -22.25
CA PRO A 181 6.18 9.38 -23.41
C PRO A 181 4.69 9.66 -23.26
N PHE A 182 4.25 10.78 -23.79
CA PHE A 182 2.84 11.11 -23.95
C PHE A 182 2.50 11.39 -25.41
N ASN A 183 1.23 11.21 -25.75
CA ASN A 183 0.81 11.41 -27.15
C ASN A 183 0.46 12.88 -27.42
N THR A 184 0.34 13.23 -28.72
CA THR A 184 0.07 14.58 -29.17
C THR A 184 -1.29 15.14 -28.75
N SER A 185 -2.26 14.30 -28.36
CA SER A 185 -3.55 14.75 -27.83
C SER A 185 -3.47 15.27 -26.38
N THR A 186 -2.31 15.15 -25.76
CA THR A 186 -2.04 15.63 -24.38
C THR A 186 -1.49 17.08 -24.36
N TYR A 187 -1.29 17.72 -25.53
CA TYR A 187 -0.88 19.10 -25.66
C TYR A 187 -1.99 20.08 -25.33
#